data_fa5f6a12358629e43cca1537371765c3
#
_entry.id   fa5f6a12358629e43cca1537371765c3
#
_cell.length_a   1.000
_cell.length_b   1.000
_cell.length_c   1.000
_cell.angle_alpha   90.00
_cell.angle_beta   90.00
_cell.angle_gamma   90.00
#
_symmetry.space_group_name_H-M   'P 1'
#
loop_
_entity.id
_entity.type
_entity.pdbx_description
1 polymer ?
#
loop_
_entity_poly.entity_id
_entity_poly.type
_entity_poly.pdbx_seq_one_letter_code
_entity_poly.pdbx_strand_id
1 'polypeptide(L)'
;MIRFTLAFALVLGATAALAQDPVTFSSDPESLFTSKDKKLNTNKQAAMHIQRDLLEANHWDEANKWLTERYIQHNPNAGNGLKGVVAFFSSRPKTAIPGPKEWKSRIVNVVAEGDYVTIATQREMDNPAKPGTKYTTTWFDMWRFVDGKADEHWDYGTIAPPRPAAK
;
A
#
# COMPACT_ATOMS: atom_id res chain seq x y z
N MET A 1 47.15 57.06 12.02
CA MET A 1 46.04 56.25 12.49
C MET A 1 45.51 55.43 11.29
N ILE A 2 45.87 54.17 11.22
CA ILE A 2 45.43 53.25 10.11
C ILE A 2 44.20 52.51 10.61
N ARG A 3 43.05 52.72 9.90
CA ARG A 3 41.80 52.01 10.22
C ARG A 3 41.76 50.74 9.39
N PHE A 4 41.82 49.59 10.07
CA PHE A 4 41.54 48.27 9.48
C PHE A 4 40.02 48.05 9.44
N THR A 5 39.43 47.96 8.30
CA THR A 5 38.03 47.54 8.12
C THR A 5 38.03 46.02 7.93
N LEU A 6 37.51 45.30 8.93
CA LEU A 6 37.33 43.85 8.85
C LEU A 6 36.06 43.58 8.04
N ALA A 7 36.19 43.02 6.84
CA ALA A 7 35.07 42.56 6.08
C ALA A 7 34.70 41.13 6.53
N PHE A 8 33.53 40.98 7.15
CA PHE A 8 32.95 39.67 7.50
C PHE A 8 32.27 39.09 6.24
N ALA A 9 32.89 38.09 5.64
CA ALA A 9 32.28 37.35 4.54
C ALA A 9 31.27 36.31 5.17
N LEU A 10 29.97 36.57 4.98
CA LEU A 10 28.91 35.66 5.35
C LEU A 10 28.88 34.53 4.33
N VAL A 11 29.43 33.34 4.67
CA VAL A 11 29.30 32.16 3.84
C VAL A 11 27.89 31.61 4.07
N LEU A 12 26.96 31.90 3.17
CA LEU A 12 25.67 31.25 3.08
C LEU A 12 25.91 29.82 2.55
N GLY A 13 26.05 28.87 3.48
CA GLY A 13 26.01 27.46 3.17
C GLY A 13 24.62 27.10 2.63
N ALA A 14 24.49 26.98 1.32
CA ALA A 14 23.31 26.36 0.71
C ALA A 14 23.29 24.89 1.11
N THR A 15 22.47 24.53 2.12
CA THR A 15 22.12 23.14 2.36
C THR A 15 21.34 22.66 1.14
N ALA A 16 21.99 21.86 0.28
CA ALA A 16 21.29 21.13 -0.76
C ALA A 16 20.21 20.27 -0.05
N ALA A 17 18.95 20.67 -0.18
CA ALA A 17 17.86 19.82 0.22
C ALA A 17 17.97 18.54 -0.61
N LEU A 18 18.33 17.42 0.02
CA LEU A 18 18.34 16.11 -0.62
C LEU A 18 16.89 15.83 -1.04
N ALA A 19 16.63 15.94 -2.34
CA ALA A 19 15.35 15.54 -2.88
C ALA A 19 15.22 14.03 -2.71
N GLN A 20 14.08 13.57 -2.20
CA GLN A 20 13.77 12.15 -2.11
C GLN A 20 13.71 11.56 -3.52
N ASP A 21 14.43 10.46 -3.76
CA ASP A 21 14.25 9.67 -4.98
C ASP A 21 12.82 9.09 -5.01
N PRO A 22 12.10 9.20 -6.14
CA PRO A 22 10.77 8.64 -6.26
C PRO A 22 10.78 7.13 -6.04
N VAL A 23 9.78 6.61 -5.31
CA VAL A 23 9.60 5.15 -5.19
C VAL A 23 9.28 4.59 -6.57
N THR A 24 10.02 3.57 -7.00
CA THR A 24 9.78 2.84 -8.25
C THR A 24 8.89 1.62 -8.02
N PHE A 25 8.23 1.12 -9.06
CA PHE A 25 7.37 -0.05 -9.01
C PHE A 25 7.60 -0.96 -10.23
N SER A 26 7.15 -2.21 -10.14
CA SER A 26 7.32 -3.19 -11.20
C SER A 26 6.47 -2.86 -12.43
N SER A 27 7.06 -3.02 -13.61
CA SER A 27 6.33 -3.01 -14.89
C SER A 27 5.62 -4.35 -15.19
N ASP A 28 5.94 -5.40 -14.41
CA ASP A 28 5.31 -6.73 -14.48
C ASP A 28 4.93 -7.17 -13.05
N PRO A 29 3.85 -6.63 -12.48
CA PRO A 29 3.45 -6.90 -11.11
C PRO A 29 3.09 -8.36 -10.86
N GLU A 30 2.52 -9.08 -11.83
CA GLU A 30 2.09 -10.47 -11.64
C GLU A 30 3.28 -11.41 -11.40
N SER A 31 4.42 -11.15 -12.02
CA SER A 31 5.63 -11.97 -11.83
C SER A 31 6.12 -11.99 -10.38
N LEU A 32 5.83 -10.94 -9.61
CA LEU A 32 6.21 -10.83 -8.19
C LEU A 32 5.42 -11.79 -7.28
N PHE A 33 4.25 -12.25 -7.74
CA PHE A 33 3.37 -13.14 -6.97
C PHE A 33 3.66 -14.63 -7.20
N THR A 34 4.80 -14.97 -7.77
CA THR A 34 5.21 -16.36 -7.99
C THR A 34 6.30 -16.81 -7.03
N SER A 35 6.40 -18.13 -6.79
CA SER A 35 7.46 -18.77 -6.02
C SER A 35 7.70 -20.19 -6.50
N LYS A 36 8.93 -20.69 -6.36
CA LYS A 36 9.27 -22.12 -6.58
C LYS A 36 8.76 -22.99 -5.44
N ASP A 37 8.67 -22.46 -4.22
CA ASP A 37 8.05 -23.15 -3.10
C ASP A 37 6.54 -23.18 -3.27
N LYS A 38 5.94 -24.37 -3.20
CA LYS A 38 4.51 -24.57 -3.47
C LYS A 38 3.61 -23.81 -2.48
N LYS A 39 3.95 -23.81 -1.19
CA LYS A 39 3.16 -23.15 -0.15
C LYS A 39 3.25 -21.62 -0.33
N LEU A 40 4.45 -21.09 -0.49
CA LEU A 40 4.64 -19.64 -0.72
C LEU A 40 3.97 -19.19 -2.02
N ASN A 41 4.01 -20.03 -3.07
CA ASN A 41 3.31 -19.72 -4.32
C ASN A 41 1.79 -19.66 -4.12
N THR A 42 1.20 -20.63 -3.42
CA THR A 42 -0.24 -20.62 -3.11
C THR A 42 -0.64 -19.35 -2.36
N ASN A 43 0.11 -18.97 -1.32
CA ASN A 43 -0.16 -17.77 -0.53
C ASN A 43 0.03 -16.49 -1.36
N LYS A 44 1.09 -16.40 -2.17
CA LYS A 44 1.30 -15.27 -3.09
C LYS A 44 0.19 -15.13 -4.12
N GLN A 45 -0.29 -16.23 -4.70
CA GLN A 45 -1.40 -16.19 -5.66
C GLN A 45 -2.68 -15.71 -4.98
N ALA A 46 -3.00 -16.17 -3.77
CA ALA A 46 -4.14 -15.66 -3.01
C ALA A 46 -3.99 -14.15 -2.71
N ALA A 47 -2.79 -13.70 -2.30
CA ALA A 47 -2.50 -12.29 -2.10
C ALA A 47 -2.64 -11.45 -3.38
N MET A 48 -2.28 -12.03 -4.55
CA MET A 48 -2.50 -11.41 -5.86
C MET A 48 -3.99 -11.15 -6.11
N HIS A 49 -4.81 -12.14 -5.89
CA HIS A 49 -6.26 -12.01 -6.05
C HIS A 49 -6.87 -11.01 -5.06
N ILE A 50 -6.40 -10.99 -3.80
CA ILE A 50 -6.83 -9.98 -2.84
C ILE A 50 -6.48 -8.58 -3.36
N GLN A 51 -5.25 -8.37 -3.82
CA GLN A 51 -4.80 -7.05 -4.31
C GLN A 51 -5.52 -6.63 -5.59
N ARG A 52 -5.63 -7.52 -6.58
CA ARG A 52 -6.16 -7.21 -7.90
C ARG A 52 -7.71 -7.24 -7.93
N ASP A 53 -8.29 -8.34 -7.45
CA ASP A 53 -9.72 -8.59 -7.65
C ASP A 53 -10.56 -7.90 -6.57
N LEU A 54 -10.10 -7.91 -5.29
CA LEU A 54 -10.84 -7.32 -4.20
C LEU A 54 -10.50 -5.83 -4.01
N LEU A 55 -9.22 -5.49 -3.79
CA LEU A 55 -8.84 -4.12 -3.45
C LEU A 55 -8.87 -3.17 -4.65
N GLU A 56 -8.41 -3.62 -5.83
CA GLU A 56 -8.40 -2.77 -7.03
C GLU A 56 -9.72 -2.80 -7.79
N ALA A 57 -10.24 -4.00 -8.12
CA ALA A 57 -11.45 -4.17 -8.94
C ALA A 57 -12.75 -4.21 -8.13
N ASN A 58 -12.68 -4.28 -6.79
CA ASN A 58 -13.82 -4.22 -5.86
C ASN A 58 -14.81 -5.39 -5.95
N HIS A 59 -14.33 -6.63 -6.25
CA HIS A 59 -15.14 -7.84 -6.29
C HIS A 59 -15.29 -8.51 -4.91
N TRP A 60 -15.70 -7.74 -3.89
CA TRP A 60 -15.79 -8.20 -2.50
C TRP A 60 -16.84 -9.27 -2.24
N ASP A 61 -17.79 -9.48 -3.14
CA ASP A 61 -18.72 -10.63 -3.12
C ASP A 61 -18.01 -11.97 -3.34
N GLU A 62 -16.78 -11.96 -3.88
CA GLU A 62 -15.93 -13.14 -4.05
C GLU A 62 -14.89 -13.31 -2.94
N ALA A 63 -14.92 -12.46 -1.92
CA ALA A 63 -13.91 -12.44 -0.86
C ALA A 63 -13.76 -13.79 -0.13
N ASN A 64 -14.82 -14.58 -0.02
CA ASN A 64 -14.80 -15.92 0.61
C ASN A 64 -13.89 -16.92 -0.11
N LYS A 65 -13.47 -16.64 -1.36
CA LYS A 65 -12.50 -17.46 -2.08
C LYS A 65 -11.09 -17.28 -1.50
N TRP A 66 -10.78 -16.09 -0.99
CA TRP A 66 -9.43 -15.65 -0.64
C TRP A 66 -9.25 -15.33 0.83
N LEU A 67 -10.32 -15.10 1.58
CA LEU A 67 -10.32 -14.79 3.01
C LEU A 67 -11.01 -15.90 3.80
N THR A 68 -10.56 -16.13 5.05
CA THR A 68 -11.26 -17.00 5.98
C THR A 68 -12.48 -16.31 6.57
N GLU A 69 -13.45 -17.05 7.09
CA GLU A 69 -14.60 -16.49 7.82
C GLU A 69 -14.17 -15.67 9.04
N ARG A 70 -13.11 -16.11 9.71
CA ARG A 70 -12.56 -15.44 10.90
C ARG A 70 -11.92 -14.11 10.59
N TYR A 71 -11.24 -13.96 9.48
CA TYR A 71 -10.40 -12.85 9.01
C TYR A 71 -10.19 -11.72 10.02
N ILE A 72 -9.10 -11.76 10.76
CA ILE A 72 -8.78 -10.76 11.78
C ILE A 72 -8.21 -9.52 11.08
N GLN A 73 -8.81 -8.36 11.35
CA GLN A 73 -8.42 -7.09 10.75
C GLN A 73 -7.81 -6.17 11.81
N HIS A 74 -6.56 -5.72 11.58
CA HIS A 74 -5.87 -4.78 12.47
C HIS A 74 -5.94 -3.32 11.99
N ASN A 75 -6.50 -3.04 10.80
CA ASN A 75 -6.80 -1.67 10.39
C ASN A 75 -7.98 -1.13 11.21
N PRO A 76 -7.82 -0.02 11.95
CA PRO A 76 -8.85 0.49 12.86
C PRO A 76 -10.11 1.01 12.16
N ASN A 77 -10.10 1.14 10.83
CA ASN A 77 -11.24 1.63 10.05
C ASN A 77 -12.12 0.51 9.49
N ALA A 78 -11.61 -0.72 9.43
CA ALA A 78 -12.32 -1.86 8.83
C ALA A 78 -12.81 -2.85 9.90
N GLY A 79 -14.00 -3.43 9.68
CA GLY A 79 -14.57 -4.40 10.59
C GLY A 79 -13.87 -5.76 10.55
N ASN A 80 -13.88 -6.48 11.68
CA ASN A 80 -13.40 -7.85 11.80
C ASN A 80 -14.32 -8.86 11.12
N GLY A 81 -13.75 -10.01 10.76
CA GLY A 81 -14.41 -11.11 10.08
C GLY A 81 -14.70 -10.84 8.62
N LEU A 82 -14.92 -11.90 7.84
CA LEU A 82 -15.24 -11.81 6.41
C LEU A 82 -16.40 -10.83 6.18
N LYS A 83 -17.47 -10.96 6.93
CA LYS A 83 -18.66 -10.09 6.81
C LYS A 83 -18.33 -8.62 7.08
N GLY A 84 -17.50 -8.34 8.09
CA GLY A 84 -17.12 -6.99 8.48
C GLY A 84 -16.27 -6.29 7.41
N VAL A 85 -15.27 -6.99 6.88
CA VAL A 85 -14.41 -6.42 5.82
C VAL A 85 -15.15 -6.27 4.50
N VAL A 86 -16.02 -7.21 4.14
CA VAL A 86 -16.87 -7.11 2.95
C VAL A 86 -17.80 -5.88 3.05
N ALA A 87 -18.48 -5.70 4.19
CA ALA A 87 -19.35 -4.54 4.40
C ALA A 87 -18.60 -3.20 4.28
N PHE A 88 -17.37 -3.14 4.78
CA PHE A 88 -16.54 -1.93 4.71
C PHE A 88 -16.20 -1.53 3.27
N PHE A 89 -15.87 -2.50 2.41
CA PHE A 89 -15.38 -2.23 1.05
C PHE A 89 -16.48 -2.23 -0.03
N SER A 90 -17.62 -2.91 0.19
CA SER A 90 -18.67 -3.10 -0.84
C SER A 90 -19.42 -1.83 -1.23
N SER A 91 -19.19 -0.69 -0.57
CA SER A 91 -19.81 0.58 -0.92
C SER A 91 -19.33 1.18 -2.26
N ARG A 92 -18.22 0.68 -2.80
CA ARG A 92 -17.67 1.12 -4.08
C ARG A 92 -18.15 0.24 -5.23
N PRO A 93 -18.37 0.78 -6.44
CA PRO A 93 -18.76 -0.02 -7.59
C PRO A 93 -17.64 -0.97 -8.02
N LYS A 94 -18.02 -2.13 -8.50
CA LYS A 94 -17.10 -3.06 -9.17
C LYS A 94 -16.60 -2.48 -10.49
N THR A 95 -15.38 -2.80 -10.84
CA THR A 95 -14.79 -2.56 -12.17
C THR A 95 -14.34 -3.87 -12.79
N ALA A 96 -13.98 -3.87 -14.07
CA ALA A 96 -13.33 -5.02 -14.67
C ALA A 96 -12.04 -5.37 -13.94
N ILE A 97 -11.79 -6.67 -13.72
CA ILE A 97 -10.51 -7.15 -13.19
C ILE A 97 -9.44 -6.85 -14.24
N PRO A 98 -8.37 -6.11 -13.90
CA PRO A 98 -7.35 -5.72 -14.86
C PRO A 98 -6.56 -6.92 -15.37
N GLY A 99 -6.15 -6.87 -16.62
CA GLY A 99 -5.17 -7.80 -17.18
C GLY A 99 -3.76 -7.57 -16.62
N PRO A 100 -2.79 -8.46 -16.94
CA PRO A 100 -1.46 -8.46 -16.32
C PRO A 100 -0.68 -7.14 -16.37
N LYS A 101 -0.91 -6.33 -17.40
CA LYS A 101 -0.22 -5.04 -17.59
C LYS A 101 -1.11 -3.82 -17.36
N GLU A 102 -2.33 -4.04 -16.87
CA GLU A 102 -3.35 -2.99 -16.71
C GLU A 102 -3.57 -2.58 -15.25
N TRP A 103 -2.74 -3.08 -14.34
CA TRP A 103 -2.85 -2.79 -12.92
C TRP A 103 -2.65 -1.30 -12.64
N LYS A 104 -3.56 -0.74 -11.86
CA LYS A 104 -3.44 0.61 -11.30
C LYS A 104 -2.63 0.59 -10.00
N SER A 105 -2.65 -0.55 -9.31
CA SER A 105 -1.84 -0.80 -8.11
C SER A 105 -0.37 -0.86 -8.49
N ARG A 106 0.40 0.10 -8.00
CA ARG A 106 1.83 0.25 -8.30
C ARG A 106 2.65 -0.62 -7.35
N ILE A 107 2.74 -1.92 -7.67
CA ILE A 107 3.43 -2.91 -6.82
C ILE A 107 4.94 -2.71 -6.89
N VAL A 108 5.55 -2.47 -5.74
CA VAL A 108 7.01 -2.31 -5.57
C VAL A 108 7.66 -3.68 -5.41
N ASN A 109 7.14 -4.49 -4.49
CA ASN A 109 7.65 -5.82 -4.21
C ASN A 109 6.62 -6.70 -3.49
N VAL A 110 6.80 -8.03 -3.56
CA VAL A 110 6.02 -9.05 -2.84
C VAL A 110 6.95 -10.04 -2.19
N VAL A 111 6.98 -10.06 -0.87
CA VAL A 111 7.79 -10.98 -0.07
C VAL A 111 6.88 -12.00 0.60
N ALA A 112 7.29 -13.26 0.61
CA ALA A 112 6.59 -14.33 1.32
C ALA A 112 7.57 -15.19 2.12
N GLU A 113 7.21 -15.48 3.38
CA GLU A 113 7.95 -16.37 4.27
C GLU A 113 6.98 -17.08 5.20
N GLY A 114 7.12 -18.41 5.34
CA GLY A 114 6.21 -19.21 6.18
C GLY A 114 4.77 -19.08 5.74
N ASP A 115 3.94 -18.52 6.60
CA ASP A 115 2.51 -18.27 6.35
C ASP A 115 2.23 -16.82 5.92
N TYR A 116 3.24 -15.97 5.84
CA TYR A 116 3.06 -14.55 5.62
C TYR A 116 3.37 -14.13 4.19
N VAL A 117 2.59 -13.16 3.69
CA VAL A 117 2.89 -12.41 2.47
C VAL A 117 2.78 -10.93 2.77
N THR A 118 3.80 -10.18 2.38
CA THR A 118 3.80 -8.71 2.45
C THR A 118 3.88 -8.13 1.05
N ILE A 119 2.99 -7.21 0.74
CA ILE A 119 2.98 -6.43 -0.49
C ILE A 119 3.40 -5.00 -0.17
N ALA A 120 4.40 -4.49 -0.87
CA ALA A 120 4.77 -3.09 -0.86
C ALA A 120 4.20 -2.41 -2.11
N THR A 121 3.45 -1.31 -1.93
CA THR A 121 2.86 -0.52 -3.02
C THR A 121 3.33 0.92 -2.97
N GLN A 122 3.62 1.51 -4.13
CA GLN A 122 3.88 2.94 -4.22
C GLN A 122 2.58 3.72 -3.97
N ARG A 123 2.66 4.74 -3.14
CA ARG A 123 1.60 5.75 -2.94
C ARG A 123 2.11 7.12 -3.36
N GLU A 124 1.28 7.85 -4.04
CA GLU A 124 1.50 9.27 -4.34
C GLU A 124 0.67 10.11 -3.37
N MET A 125 1.33 11.02 -2.68
CA MET A 125 0.74 11.86 -1.62
C MET A 125 0.94 13.34 -1.93
N ASP A 126 0.00 14.18 -1.54
CA ASP A 126 0.17 15.63 -1.58
C ASP A 126 1.22 16.07 -0.54
N ASN A 127 2.09 16.97 -0.94
CA ASN A 127 3.15 17.47 -0.06
C ASN A 127 2.62 18.60 0.84
N PRO A 128 2.44 18.38 2.16
CA PRO A 128 1.90 19.40 3.05
C PRO A 128 2.86 20.58 3.25
N ALA A 129 4.17 20.37 3.08
CA ALA A 129 5.19 21.42 3.20
C ALA A 129 5.36 22.24 1.92
N LYS A 130 4.85 21.76 0.78
CA LYS A 130 4.94 22.44 -0.51
C LYS A 130 3.64 22.24 -1.31
N PRO A 131 2.59 23.02 -1.02
CA PRO A 131 1.28 22.91 -1.65
C PRO A 131 1.37 22.90 -3.19
N GLY A 132 0.55 22.04 -3.83
CA GLY A 132 0.55 21.87 -5.29
C GLY A 132 1.64 20.93 -5.83
N THR A 133 2.47 20.36 -4.96
CA THR A 133 3.44 19.32 -5.32
C THR A 133 3.10 17.99 -4.66
N LYS A 134 3.65 16.90 -5.20
CA LYS A 134 3.47 15.55 -4.71
C LYS A 134 4.80 14.90 -4.37
N TYR A 135 4.75 13.87 -3.51
CA TYR A 135 5.87 12.98 -3.23
C TYR A 135 5.38 11.54 -3.28
N THR A 136 6.30 10.61 -3.42
CA THR A 136 5.98 9.18 -3.37
C THR A 136 6.44 8.57 -2.04
N THR A 137 5.66 7.62 -1.55
CA THR A 137 5.98 6.82 -0.36
C THR A 137 5.56 5.38 -0.60
N THR A 138 5.81 4.50 0.36
CA THR A 138 5.46 3.09 0.26
C THR A 138 4.42 2.75 1.31
N TRP A 139 3.36 2.05 0.88
CA TRP A 139 2.39 1.41 1.73
C TRP A 139 2.70 -0.07 1.82
N PHE A 140 2.46 -0.68 2.99
CA PHE A 140 2.66 -2.10 3.22
C PHE A 140 1.36 -2.72 3.70
N ASP A 141 0.94 -3.79 3.01
CA ASP A 141 -0.11 -4.69 3.44
C ASP A 141 0.52 -6.06 3.74
N MET A 142 0.27 -6.63 4.90
CA MET A 142 0.74 -7.96 5.29
C MET A 142 -0.42 -8.84 5.67
N TRP A 143 -0.42 -10.08 5.18
CA TRP A 143 -1.38 -11.11 5.53
C TRP A 143 -0.70 -12.35 6.08
N ARG A 144 -1.35 -12.99 7.04
CA ARG A 144 -1.09 -14.38 7.42
C ARG A 144 -2.11 -15.28 6.75
N PHE A 145 -1.64 -16.37 6.16
CA PHE A 145 -2.45 -17.32 5.42
C PHE A 145 -2.64 -18.64 6.18
N VAL A 146 -3.84 -19.19 6.09
CA VAL A 146 -4.20 -20.53 6.56
C VAL A 146 -4.87 -21.23 5.39
N ASP A 147 -4.34 -22.39 5.00
CA ASP A 147 -4.86 -23.21 3.88
C ASP A 147 -5.10 -22.41 2.59
N GLY A 148 -4.17 -21.49 2.26
CA GLY A 148 -4.21 -20.66 1.07
C GLY A 148 -5.20 -19.50 1.10
N LYS A 149 -5.82 -19.21 2.26
CA LYS A 149 -6.68 -18.04 2.46
C LYS A 149 -6.09 -17.11 3.51
N ALA A 150 -6.22 -15.81 3.29
CA ALA A 150 -5.81 -14.82 4.27
C ALA A 150 -6.72 -14.88 5.50
N ASP A 151 -6.11 -15.06 6.67
CA ASP A 151 -6.78 -15.23 7.95
C ASP A 151 -6.58 -14.01 8.87
N GLU A 152 -5.54 -13.22 8.61
CA GLU A 152 -5.20 -12.06 9.41
C GLU A 152 -4.47 -11.01 8.57
N HIS A 153 -4.71 -9.72 8.83
CA HIS A 153 -4.20 -8.61 8.04
C HIS A 153 -3.68 -7.46 8.91
N TRP A 154 -2.55 -6.91 8.51
CA TRP A 154 -1.94 -5.70 9.06
C TRP A 154 -1.62 -4.72 7.95
N ASP A 155 -1.85 -3.46 8.22
CA ASP A 155 -1.40 -2.34 7.40
C ASP A 155 -1.04 -1.14 8.28
N TYR A 156 -0.64 -0.04 7.67
CA TYR A 156 -0.35 1.23 8.33
C TYR A 156 -1.63 2.08 8.55
N GLY A 157 -2.81 1.47 8.63
CA GLY A 157 -4.06 2.21 8.81
C GLY A 157 -4.06 3.09 10.06
N THR A 158 -4.42 4.35 9.92
CA THR A 158 -4.68 5.28 11.00
C THR A 158 -6.17 5.61 11.07
N ILE A 159 -6.67 5.98 12.24
CA ILE A 159 -8.06 6.43 12.38
C ILE A 159 -8.27 7.66 11.50
N ALA A 160 -9.18 7.54 10.54
CA ALA A 160 -9.51 8.66 9.67
C ALA A 160 -10.18 9.79 10.48
N PRO A 161 -9.87 11.06 10.22
CA PRO A 161 -10.61 12.17 10.83
C PRO A 161 -12.09 12.10 10.45
N PRO A 162 -13.00 12.60 11.31
CA PRO A 162 -14.41 12.66 10.98
C PRO A 162 -14.63 13.36 9.64
N ARG A 163 -15.46 12.77 8.77
CA ARG A 163 -15.82 13.41 7.51
C ARG A 163 -16.58 14.69 7.81
N PRO A 164 -16.21 15.86 7.21
CA PRO A 164 -16.98 17.08 7.36
C PRO A 164 -18.45 16.81 7.00
N ALA A 165 -19.37 17.34 7.80
CA ALA A 165 -20.81 17.25 7.48
C ALA A 165 -21.03 17.83 6.08
N ALA A 166 -21.77 17.11 5.25
CA ALA A 166 -22.21 17.62 3.95
C ALA A 166 -23.01 18.91 4.20
N LYS A 167 -22.56 20.01 3.54
CA LYS A 167 -23.28 21.29 3.58
C LYS A 167 -24.52 21.22 2.71
#